data_f25e46e9ddfc87c7a2e3dc14de68d70a
#
_entry.id   f25e46e9ddfc87c7a2e3dc14de68d70a
#
_cell.length_a   1.000
_cell.length_b   1.000
_cell.length_c   1.000
_cell.angle_alpha   90.00
_cell.angle_beta   90.00
_cell.angle_gamma   90.00
#
_symmetry.space_group_name_H-M   'P 1'
#
loop_
_entity.id
_entity.type
_entity.pdbx_description
1 polymer ?
#
loop_
_entity_poly.entity_id
_entity_poly.type
_entity_poly.pdbx_seq_one_letter_code
_entity_poly.pdbx_strand_id
1 'polypeptide(L)'
;MDKALRYLTLARKAGYLSVGEFLCGETMSAGKGKLLLLASDSSDNAAKRAQGFLNGRRALFGRLPWTKAELSALLGKAGCSMLCFTDLGLAAEFAAALAEADETWNETAALLAARRDKAVRRKAAPRKHKPNDKGGQMNGS
;
A
#
# COMPACT_ATOMS: atom_id res chain seq x y z
N MET A 1 -7.04 14.39 9.42
CA MET A 1 -7.73 13.40 8.57
C MET A 1 -7.78 13.80 7.12
N ASP A 2 -7.97 15.07 6.83
CA ASP A 2 -8.06 15.53 5.43
C ASP A 2 -6.84 15.20 4.61
N LYS A 3 -5.67 15.29 5.21
CA LYS A 3 -4.41 14.98 4.54
C LYS A 3 -4.36 13.51 4.11
N ALA A 4 -4.79 12.60 5.00
CA ALA A 4 -4.83 11.17 4.67
C ALA A 4 -5.80 10.90 3.52
N LEU A 5 -6.99 11.53 3.55
CA LEU A 5 -7.97 11.37 2.49
C LEU A 5 -7.44 11.84 1.13
N ARG A 6 -6.64 12.91 1.13
CA ARG A 6 -6.01 13.39 -0.11
C ARG A 6 -5.06 12.36 -0.71
N TYR A 7 -4.34 11.62 0.14
CA TYR A 7 -3.45 10.57 -0.37
C TYR A 7 -4.23 9.41 -0.98
N LEU A 8 -5.41 9.08 -0.43
CA LEU A 8 -6.26 8.07 -1.06
C LEU A 8 -6.70 8.52 -2.46
N THR A 9 -7.17 9.75 -2.56
CA THR A 9 -7.61 10.30 -3.84
C THR A 9 -6.46 10.36 -4.84
N LEU A 10 -5.30 10.81 -4.40
CA LEU A 10 -4.11 10.89 -5.24
C LEU A 10 -3.70 9.52 -5.74
N ALA A 11 -3.65 8.53 -4.85
CA ALA A 11 -3.26 7.17 -5.21
C ALA A 11 -4.24 6.58 -6.23
N ARG A 12 -5.54 6.84 -6.05
CA ARG A 12 -6.53 6.35 -6.99
C ARG A 12 -6.33 6.95 -8.38
N LYS A 13 -6.15 8.26 -8.44
CA LYS A 13 -5.94 8.95 -9.72
C LYS A 13 -4.67 8.50 -10.41
N ALA A 14 -3.64 8.22 -9.64
CA ALA A 14 -2.35 7.80 -10.18
C ALA A 14 -2.30 6.31 -10.56
N GLY A 15 -3.35 5.56 -10.24
CA GLY A 15 -3.39 4.13 -10.54
C GLY A 15 -2.66 3.26 -9.52
N TYR A 16 -2.44 3.78 -8.31
CA TYR A 16 -1.73 3.07 -7.24
C TYR A 16 -2.63 2.61 -6.11
N LEU A 17 -3.94 2.56 -6.34
CA LEU A 17 -4.90 2.09 -5.35
C LEU A 17 -5.86 1.11 -6.01
N SER A 18 -5.83 -0.14 -5.55
CA SER A 18 -6.83 -1.13 -5.94
C SER A 18 -8.05 -0.97 -5.06
N VAL A 19 -9.24 -0.94 -5.66
CA VAL A 19 -10.50 -0.72 -4.95
C VAL A 19 -11.38 -1.95 -5.10
N GLY A 20 -11.84 -2.49 -3.97
CA GLY A 20 -12.73 -3.66 -3.94
C GLY A 20 -11.98 -4.95 -3.70
N GLU A 21 -12.70 -5.96 -3.20
CA GLU A 21 -12.09 -7.24 -2.83
C GLU A 21 -11.44 -7.96 -4.01
N PHE A 22 -12.12 -7.95 -5.15
CA PHE A 22 -11.59 -8.67 -6.31
C PHE A 22 -10.25 -8.11 -6.74
N LEU A 23 -10.16 -6.80 -6.93
CA LEU A 23 -8.91 -6.17 -7.36
C LEU A 23 -7.83 -6.26 -6.30
N CYS A 24 -8.20 -6.14 -5.03
CA CYS A 24 -7.23 -6.31 -3.95
C CYS A 24 -6.67 -7.72 -3.93
N GLY A 25 -7.51 -8.73 -4.14
CA GLY A 25 -7.05 -10.10 -4.24
C GLY A 25 -6.09 -10.32 -5.40
N GLU A 26 -6.41 -9.75 -6.57
CA GLU A 26 -5.53 -9.82 -7.74
C GLU A 26 -4.18 -9.16 -7.46
N THR A 27 -4.21 -7.97 -6.87
CA THR A 27 -3.02 -7.20 -6.52
C THR A 27 -2.13 -7.95 -5.54
N MET A 28 -2.73 -8.52 -4.49
CA MET A 28 -2.01 -9.27 -3.48
C MET A 28 -1.43 -10.55 -4.06
N SER A 29 -2.20 -11.24 -4.89
CA SER A 29 -1.75 -12.46 -5.56
C SER A 29 -0.55 -12.21 -6.46
N ALA A 30 -0.52 -11.05 -7.12
CA ALA A 30 0.61 -10.65 -7.97
C ALA A 30 1.82 -10.15 -7.17
N GLY A 31 1.73 -10.07 -5.86
CA GLY A 31 2.82 -9.59 -5.01
C GLY A 31 3.05 -8.09 -5.06
N LYS A 32 2.07 -7.32 -5.52
CA LYS A 32 2.21 -5.87 -5.71
C LYS A 32 1.65 -5.04 -4.56
N GLY A 33 0.88 -5.64 -3.65
CA GLY A 33 0.26 -4.91 -2.55
C GLY A 33 1.27 -4.48 -1.51
N LYS A 34 1.15 -3.24 -1.05
CA LYS A 34 2.01 -2.68 -0.01
C LYS A 34 1.27 -2.49 1.31
N LEU A 35 0.02 -2.05 1.23
CA LEU A 35 -0.80 -1.79 2.41
C LEU A 35 -2.25 -2.15 2.07
N LEU A 36 -2.76 -3.19 2.73
CA LEU A 36 -4.12 -3.66 2.54
C LEU A 36 -5.01 -3.07 3.62
N LEU A 37 -6.14 -2.50 3.22
CA LEU A 37 -6.99 -1.70 4.09
C LEU A 37 -8.43 -2.19 4.06
N LEU A 38 -9.08 -2.15 5.24
CA LEU A 38 -10.51 -2.43 5.36
C LEU A 38 -11.23 -1.18 5.83
N ALA A 39 -12.42 -0.95 5.29
CA ALA A 39 -13.32 0.08 5.80
C ALA A 39 -13.71 -0.26 7.24
N SER A 40 -14.09 0.76 8.02
CA SER A 40 -14.42 0.58 9.43
C SER A 40 -15.58 -0.38 9.64
N ASP A 41 -16.53 -0.41 8.70
CA ASP A 41 -17.72 -1.24 8.75
C ASP A 41 -17.69 -2.45 7.83
N SER A 42 -16.49 -2.89 7.43
CA SER A 42 -16.35 -4.11 6.63
C SER A 42 -16.77 -5.33 7.43
N SER A 43 -17.38 -6.30 6.75
CA SER A 43 -17.89 -7.51 7.39
C SER A 43 -16.77 -8.42 7.89
N ASP A 44 -17.13 -9.35 8.78
CA ASP A 44 -16.19 -10.38 9.24
C ASP A 44 -15.69 -11.23 8.09
N ASN A 45 -16.54 -11.50 7.10
CA ASN A 45 -16.14 -12.26 5.92
C ASN A 45 -15.09 -11.50 5.10
N ALA A 46 -15.25 -10.17 4.96
CA ALA A 46 -14.25 -9.36 4.28
C ALA A 46 -12.93 -9.37 5.04
N ALA A 47 -13.00 -9.30 6.38
CA ALA A 47 -11.79 -9.36 7.22
C ALA A 47 -11.07 -10.70 7.05
N LYS A 48 -11.80 -11.81 6.99
CA LYS A 48 -11.22 -13.13 6.78
C LYS A 48 -10.56 -13.23 5.41
N ARG A 49 -11.19 -12.68 4.37
CA ARG A 49 -10.61 -12.68 3.03
C ARG A 49 -9.34 -11.85 2.99
N ALA A 50 -9.33 -10.71 3.68
CA ALA A 50 -8.14 -9.87 3.77
C ALA A 50 -6.98 -10.63 4.42
N GLN A 51 -7.25 -11.36 5.51
CA GLN A 51 -6.22 -12.17 6.16
C GLN A 51 -5.68 -13.24 5.22
N GLY A 52 -6.56 -13.86 4.43
CA GLY A 52 -6.14 -14.82 3.42
C GLY A 52 -5.21 -14.19 2.38
N PHE A 53 -5.52 -12.99 1.93
CA PHE A 53 -4.69 -12.27 0.97
C PHE A 53 -3.32 -11.90 1.56
N LEU A 54 -3.23 -11.71 2.87
CA LEU A 54 -1.98 -11.34 3.53
C LEU A 54 -1.04 -12.52 3.78
N ASN A 55 -1.56 -13.74 3.76
CA ASN A 55 -0.76 -14.93 4.02
C ASN A 55 0.42 -15.03 3.06
N GLY A 56 1.63 -15.15 3.63
CA GLY A 56 2.84 -15.27 2.82
C GLY A 56 3.26 -14.00 2.13
N ARG A 57 2.64 -12.86 2.45
CA ARG A 57 2.95 -11.58 1.81
C ARG A 57 3.57 -10.62 2.82
N ARG A 58 4.37 -9.69 2.30
CA ARG A 58 5.00 -8.67 3.14
C ARG A 58 4.13 -7.44 3.36
N ALA A 59 3.02 -7.32 2.63
CA ALA A 59 2.13 -6.18 2.75
C ALA A 59 1.67 -6.02 4.20
N LEU A 60 1.51 -4.77 4.62
CA LEU A 60 0.97 -4.45 5.93
C LEU A 60 -0.55 -4.33 5.84
N PHE A 61 -1.20 -4.34 6.99
CA PHE A 61 -2.66 -4.31 7.08
C PHE A 61 -3.10 -3.21 8.03
N GLY A 62 -4.23 -2.57 7.73
CA GLY A 62 -4.83 -1.60 8.61
C GLY A 62 -6.32 -1.49 8.43
N ARG A 63 -7.02 -1.09 9.49
CA ARG A 63 -8.45 -0.80 9.43
C ARG A 63 -8.61 0.70 9.42
N LEU A 64 -9.39 1.18 8.46
CA LEU A 64 -9.61 2.61 8.27
C LEU A 64 -10.66 3.13 9.25
N PRO A 65 -10.62 4.43 9.58
CA PRO A 65 -11.67 5.04 10.40
C PRO A 65 -12.92 5.39 9.61
N TRP A 66 -12.91 5.21 8.29
CA TRP A 66 -14.02 5.60 7.42
C TRP A 66 -14.85 4.40 7.00
N THR A 67 -16.15 4.63 6.82
CA THR A 67 -17.08 3.59 6.38
C THR A 67 -16.98 3.36 4.87
N LYS A 68 -17.58 2.26 4.41
CA LYS A 68 -17.68 1.97 2.97
C LYS A 68 -18.37 3.12 2.22
N ALA A 69 -19.42 3.67 2.82
CA ALA A 69 -20.17 4.77 2.19
C ALA A 69 -19.30 6.02 2.05
N GLU A 70 -18.55 6.35 3.10
CA GLU A 70 -17.67 7.52 3.08
C GLU A 70 -16.58 7.36 2.04
N LEU A 71 -16.00 6.16 1.96
CA LEU A 71 -14.95 5.89 0.97
C LEU A 71 -15.51 5.89 -0.46
N SER A 72 -16.72 5.36 -0.65
CA SER A 72 -17.36 5.37 -1.96
C SER A 72 -17.63 6.79 -2.43
N ALA A 73 -18.09 7.66 -1.52
CA ALA A 73 -18.31 9.06 -1.84
C ALA A 73 -17.02 9.76 -2.22
N LEU A 74 -15.95 9.50 -1.48
CA LEU A 74 -14.64 10.10 -1.74
C LEU A 74 -14.06 9.67 -3.08
N LEU A 75 -14.09 8.37 -3.35
CA LEU A 75 -13.41 7.78 -4.50
C LEU A 75 -14.30 7.68 -5.74
N GLY A 76 -15.59 7.96 -5.60
CA GLY A 76 -16.53 7.89 -6.72
C GLY A 76 -16.70 6.48 -7.25
N LYS A 77 -16.60 5.47 -6.38
CA LYS A 77 -16.70 4.08 -6.80
C LYS A 77 -17.34 3.25 -5.70
N ALA A 78 -18.23 2.34 -6.08
CA ALA A 78 -18.83 1.40 -5.14
C ALA A 78 -17.84 0.28 -4.77
N GLY A 79 -18.17 -0.47 -3.71
CA GLY A 79 -17.37 -1.64 -3.33
C GLY A 79 -16.13 -1.31 -2.53
N CYS A 80 -16.14 -0.22 -1.76
CA CYS A 80 -14.97 0.23 -1.02
C CYS A 80 -14.82 -0.43 0.35
N SER A 81 -15.18 -1.70 0.49
CA SER A 81 -14.94 -2.44 1.73
C SER A 81 -13.46 -2.74 1.92
N MET A 82 -12.70 -2.84 0.83
CA MET A 82 -11.28 -3.18 0.86
C MET A 82 -10.54 -2.34 -0.17
N LEU A 83 -9.37 -1.82 0.23
CA LEU A 83 -8.49 -1.02 -0.63
C LEU A 83 -7.08 -1.55 -0.48
N CYS A 84 -6.24 -1.34 -1.49
CA CYS A 84 -4.85 -1.75 -1.43
C CYS A 84 -3.95 -0.75 -2.16
N PHE A 85 -3.00 -0.18 -1.43
CA PHE A 85 -1.95 0.64 -2.03
C PHE A 85 -0.94 -0.26 -2.72
N THR A 86 -0.53 0.12 -3.92
CA THR A 86 0.51 -0.59 -4.66
C THR A 86 1.80 0.21 -4.77
N ASP A 87 1.80 1.45 -4.31
CA ASP A 87 3.01 2.28 -4.28
C ASP A 87 3.45 2.50 -2.85
N LEU A 88 4.68 2.11 -2.55
CA LEU A 88 5.21 2.15 -1.18
C LEU A 88 5.31 3.58 -0.65
N GLY A 89 5.74 4.53 -1.48
CA GLY A 89 5.85 5.92 -1.08
C GLY A 89 4.51 6.53 -0.68
N LEU A 90 3.47 6.30 -1.49
CA LEU A 90 2.13 6.80 -1.19
C LEU A 90 1.55 6.11 0.03
N ALA A 91 1.77 4.80 0.18
CA ALA A 91 1.31 4.07 1.35
C ALA A 91 1.94 4.65 2.63
N ALA A 92 3.25 4.93 2.59
CA ALA A 92 3.96 5.49 3.74
C ALA A 92 3.44 6.89 4.09
N GLU A 93 3.21 7.74 3.09
CA GLU A 93 2.69 9.09 3.33
C GLU A 93 1.27 9.04 3.88
N PHE A 94 0.44 8.15 3.34
CA PHE A 94 -0.92 7.95 3.83
C PHE A 94 -0.91 7.54 5.30
N ALA A 95 -0.13 6.52 5.63
CA ALA A 95 -0.07 6.01 7.00
C ALA A 95 0.46 7.07 7.97
N ALA A 96 1.48 7.84 7.56
CA ALA A 96 2.02 8.91 8.38
C ALA A 96 0.98 10.00 8.65
N ALA A 97 0.21 10.38 7.62
CA ALA A 97 -0.85 11.37 7.77
C ALA A 97 -1.94 10.86 8.73
N LEU A 98 -2.30 9.60 8.63
CA LEU A 98 -3.32 9.03 9.50
C LEU A 98 -2.82 8.89 10.93
N ALA A 99 -1.54 8.58 11.12
CA ALA A 99 -0.92 8.47 12.44
C ALA A 99 -0.92 9.80 13.21
N GLU A 100 -0.95 10.93 12.50
CA GLU A 100 -1.04 12.24 13.14
C GLU A 100 -2.33 12.39 13.96
N ALA A 101 -3.40 11.70 13.53
CA ALA A 101 -4.69 11.79 14.20
C ALA A 101 -5.05 10.51 14.97
N ASP A 102 -4.33 9.42 14.76
CA ASP A 102 -4.66 8.12 15.33
C ASP A 102 -3.37 7.37 15.64
N GLU A 103 -3.00 7.33 16.91
CA GLU A 103 -1.73 6.73 17.34
C GLU A 103 -1.66 5.22 17.08
N THR A 104 -2.79 4.55 16.87
CA THR A 104 -2.76 3.12 16.55
C THR A 104 -2.09 2.86 15.20
N TRP A 105 -1.91 3.90 14.37
CA TRP A 105 -1.23 3.81 13.10
C TRP A 105 0.29 4.09 13.18
N ASN A 106 0.80 4.43 14.37
CA ASN A 106 2.22 4.79 14.51
C ASN A 106 3.15 3.68 14.06
N GLU A 107 2.89 2.45 14.46
CA GLU A 107 3.76 1.34 14.10
C GLU A 107 3.73 1.06 12.61
N THR A 108 2.55 1.00 12.01
CA THR A 108 2.40 0.78 10.57
C THR A 108 3.09 1.89 9.78
N ALA A 109 2.90 3.14 10.20
CA ALA A 109 3.54 4.29 9.55
C ALA A 109 5.06 4.19 9.62
N ALA A 110 5.60 3.82 10.78
CA ALA A 110 7.04 3.69 10.97
C ALA A 110 7.62 2.58 10.10
N LEU A 111 6.94 1.43 10.01
CA LEU A 111 7.38 0.33 9.18
C LEU A 111 7.39 0.67 7.70
N LEU A 112 6.32 1.33 7.22
CA LEU A 112 6.25 1.74 5.82
C LEU A 112 7.31 2.79 5.49
N ALA A 113 7.52 3.75 6.38
CA ALA A 113 8.56 4.77 6.21
C ALA A 113 9.94 4.13 6.12
N ALA A 114 10.22 3.16 6.99
CA ALA A 114 11.51 2.47 6.99
C ALA A 114 11.72 1.71 5.68
N ARG A 115 10.69 1.04 5.18
CA ARG A 115 10.75 0.32 3.91
C ARG A 115 10.96 1.27 2.74
N ARG A 116 10.26 2.41 2.74
CA ARG A 116 10.41 3.43 1.71
C ARG A 116 11.83 3.97 1.69
N ASP A 117 12.36 4.33 2.86
CA ASP A 117 13.70 4.90 2.97
C ASP A 117 14.76 3.92 2.49
N LYS A 118 14.58 2.63 2.82
CA LYS A 118 15.47 1.59 2.35
C LYS A 118 15.43 1.44 0.83
N ALA A 119 14.25 1.50 0.24
CA ALA A 119 14.08 1.42 -1.21
C ALA A 119 14.72 2.62 -1.90
N VAL A 120 14.56 3.82 -1.34
CA VAL A 120 15.18 5.04 -1.87
C VAL A 120 16.69 4.92 -1.82
N ARG A 121 17.25 4.46 -0.70
CA ARG A 121 18.70 4.27 -0.56
C ARG A 121 19.24 3.27 -1.58
N ARG A 122 18.51 2.18 -1.83
CA ARG A 122 18.94 1.20 -2.84
C ARG A 122 18.99 1.81 -4.23
N LYS A 123 18.00 2.63 -4.58
CA LYS A 123 17.96 3.28 -5.90
C LYS A 123 19.05 4.32 -6.04
N ALA A 124 19.37 5.03 -4.95
CA ALA A 124 20.37 6.09 -4.95
C ALA A 124 21.81 5.55 -4.88
N ALA A 125 21.98 4.33 -4.38
CA ALA A 125 23.31 3.75 -4.23
C ALA A 125 23.94 3.48 -5.59
N PRO A 126 25.25 3.72 -5.75
CA PRO A 126 25.92 3.36 -6.97
C PRO A 126 25.77 1.86 -7.22
N ARG A 127 25.47 1.50 -8.44
CA ARG A 127 25.38 0.09 -8.77
C ARG A 127 26.77 -0.52 -8.75
N LYS A 128 26.88 -1.63 -8.08
CA LYS A 128 28.08 -2.42 -8.19
C LYS A 128 28.07 -3.07 -9.55
N HIS A 129 29.09 -2.83 -10.31
CA HIS A 129 29.21 -3.51 -11.57
C HIS A 129 29.58 -4.93 -11.33
N LYS A 130 28.79 -5.73 -11.91
CA LYS A 130 29.14 -7.11 -11.99
C LYS A 130 30.07 -7.23 -13.15
N PRO A 131 31.15 -7.56 -13.04
CA PRO A 131 32.17 -7.55 -14.10
C PRO A 131 31.76 -8.33 -15.34
N ASN A 132 30.95 -7.57 -15.01
CA ASN A 132 30.20 -7.80 -15.67
C ASN A 132 29.78 -8.00 -16.17
N ASP A 133 30.29 -8.02 -16.36
CA ASP A 133 29.31 -8.08 -16.59
C ASP A 133 29.12 -8.02 -17.19
N LYS A 134 29.82 -8.14 -17.56
CA LYS A 134 29.26 -8.20 -17.89
C LYS A 134 28.90 -8.15 -18.16
N GLY A 135 30.49 -8.10 -18.98
CA GLY A 135 29.92 -8.08 -19.02
C GLY A 135 29.48 -7.95 -19.13
N GLY A 136 30.63 -7.73 -19.68
CA GLY A 136 29.92 -7.72 -19.55
C GLY A 136 29.35 -7.51 -19.71
N GLN A 137 29.64 -7.33 -19.77
CA GLN A 137 29.04 -7.30 -19.68
C GLN A 137 28.17 -7.24 -19.69
N MET A 138 29.21 -7.08 -20.11
CA MET A 138 28.54 -7.12 -19.89
C MET A 138 27.77 -7.01 -19.85
N ASN A 139 28.68 -6.77 -20.20
CA ASN A 139 27.89 -6.74 -19.79
C ASN A 139 27.27 -6.66 -19.63
N GLY A 140 28.49 -6.60 -19.77
CA GLY A 140 27.69 -6.67 -19.29
C GLY A 140 27.21 -6.61 -19.03
N SER A 141 27.74 -6.41 -18.66
CA SER A 141 26.97 -6.49 -18.18
C SER A 141 26.52 -6.58 -18.03
#